data_e044041c45d4b58790bf3fb370c55e32
#
_entry.id   e044041c45d4b58790bf3fb370c55e32
#
_cell.length_a   1.000
_cell.length_b   1.000
_cell.length_c   1.000
_cell.angle_alpha   90.00
_cell.angle_beta   90.00
_cell.angle_gamma   90.00
#
_symmetry.space_group_name_H-M   'P 1'
#
loop_
_entity.id
_entity.type
_entity.pdbx_description
1 polymer ?
#
loop_
_entity_poly.entity_id
_entity_poly.type
_entity_poly.pdbx_seq_one_letter_code
_entity_poly.pdbx_strand_id
1 'polypeptide(L)'
;TIIDSHGGDLSLDAGTEDLVLYAPIVSGGGTITLQSDDDLILNTAAQITGEAGSSADIILIADQDGNGTGALTMTDGSLVDAVAGIITLIATEDVSLAQLITTGHVSITSSAGSIIDAGDTGDPDVQAAALTVSAAGSVGTDTNPLEIKVAQLTAASGTTIDIVNTGEIVLKAITSGGAVSLDASSVTISSALNTGGGSLELDVTDDLHIISTVTTGGGSVVATAGNDVTFASTGSITTAGGVIVLRADDDEDSDGSGGVLTMADGSGVVSGSGQITLSADGDIDVARLV
;
A
#
# COMPACT_ATOMS: atom_id res chain seq x y z
N THR A 1 -16.24 29.44 5.24
CA THR A 1 -16.38 29.74 3.81
C THR A 1 -16.06 28.46 3.04
N ILE A 2 -16.85 28.12 2.05
CA ILE A 2 -16.63 26.98 1.16
C ILE A 2 -16.17 27.55 -0.17
N ILE A 3 -15.20 26.93 -0.80
CA ILE A 3 -14.81 27.17 -2.18
C ILE A 3 -15.56 26.15 -3.04
N ASP A 4 -16.43 26.60 -3.94
CA ASP A 4 -17.24 25.74 -4.81
C ASP A 4 -16.93 26.06 -6.27
N SER A 5 -16.48 25.05 -7.02
CA SER A 5 -16.14 25.20 -8.43
C SER A 5 -17.36 25.15 -9.36
N HIS A 6 -18.54 24.77 -8.84
CA HIS A 6 -19.78 24.63 -9.64
C HIS A 6 -19.61 23.77 -10.91
N GLY A 7 -18.81 22.72 -10.85
CA GLY A 7 -18.54 21.81 -11.96
C GLY A 7 -17.43 22.24 -12.94
N GLY A 8 -16.85 23.41 -12.76
CA GLY A 8 -15.64 23.83 -13.47
C GLY A 8 -14.37 23.34 -12.80
N ASP A 9 -13.26 23.38 -13.54
CA ASP A 9 -11.94 23.11 -12.96
C ASP A 9 -11.58 24.22 -11.98
N LEU A 10 -10.93 23.84 -10.87
CA LEU A 10 -10.37 24.75 -9.87
C LEU A 10 -8.86 24.52 -9.78
N SER A 11 -8.10 25.60 -9.90
CA SER A 11 -6.66 25.57 -9.65
C SER A 11 -6.31 26.62 -8.60
N LEU A 12 -5.66 26.21 -7.54
CA LEU A 12 -5.04 27.09 -6.55
C LEU A 12 -3.53 26.85 -6.60
N ASP A 13 -2.77 27.92 -6.76
CA ASP A 13 -1.32 27.92 -6.86
C ASP A 13 -0.77 28.98 -5.91
N ALA A 14 0.03 28.57 -4.93
CA ALA A 14 0.68 29.47 -3.96
C ALA A 14 2.02 30.03 -4.49
N GLY A 15 2.51 29.51 -5.61
CA GLY A 15 3.85 29.87 -6.12
C GLY A 15 4.92 29.50 -5.08
N THR A 16 5.85 30.42 -4.84
CA THR A 16 7.05 30.18 -3.99
C THR A 16 6.77 30.06 -2.48
N GLU A 17 5.52 30.08 -2.06
CA GLU A 17 5.13 30.00 -0.63
C GLU A 17 4.29 28.74 -0.39
N ASP A 18 4.10 28.37 0.88
CA ASP A 18 3.23 27.26 1.25
C ASP A 18 1.79 27.48 0.82
N LEU A 19 1.12 26.41 0.39
CA LEU A 19 -0.34 26.40 0.24
C LEU A 19 -0.98 25.75 1.48
N VAL A 20 -1.64 26.56 2.32
CA VAL A 20 -2.32 26.04 3.51
C VAL A 20 -3.83 26.16 3.34
N LEU A 21 -4.52 25.02 3.30
CA LEU A 21 -5.97 24.94 3.21
C LEU A 21 -6.63 24.80 4.57
N TYR A 22 -7.49 25.75 4.94
CA TYR A 22 -8.29 25.76 6.18
C TYR A 22 -9.80 25.56 5.95
N ALA A 23 -10.23 25.50 4.70
CA ALA A 23 -11.65 25.53 4.36
C ALA A 23 -11.98 24.39 3.39
N PRO A 24 -13.23 23.91 3.39
CA PRO A 24 -13.67 22.93 2.40
C PRO A 24 -13.63 23.47 0.96
N ILE A 25 -13.28 22.57 0.04
CA ILE A 25 -13.42 22.74 -1.40
C ILE A 25 -14.41 21.69 -1.91
N VAL A 26 -15.36 22.11 -2.73
CA VAL A 26 -16.32 21.21 -3.36
C VAL A 26 -16.22 21.35 -4.88
N SER A 27 -16.15 20.21 -5.60
CA SER A 27 -16.19 20.17 -7.05
C SER A 27 -17.44 19.49 -7.54
N GLY A 28 -18.18 20.16 -8.41
CA GLY A 28 -19.32 19.59 -9.10
C GLY A 28 -18.97 18.70 -10.31
N GLY A 29 -17.70 18.25 -10.44
CA GLY A 29 -17.25 17.35 -11.52
C GLY A 29 -16.00 17.79 -12.28
N GLY A 30 -15.55 19.04 -12.15
CA GLY A 30 -14.28 19.51 -12.69
C GLY A 30 -13.09 19.08 -11.87
N THR A 31 -11.90 19.08 -12.46
CA THR A 31 -10.64 18.74 -11.78
C THR A 31 -10.30 19.79 -10.72
N ILE A 32 -9.85 19.35 -9.54
CA ILE A 32 -9.27 20.21 -8.51
C ILE A 32 -7.76 20.03 -8.52
N THR A 33 -7.02 21.11 -8.72
CA THR A 33 -5.56 21.12 -8.61
C THR A 33 -5.13 22.10 -7.53
N LEU A 34 -4.43 21.62 -6.52
CA LEU A 34 -3.76 22.44 -5.51
C LEU A 34 -2.26 22.25 -5.66
N GLN A 35 -1.50 23.34 -5.74
CA GLN A 35 -0.06 23.25 -5.91
C GLN A 35 0.68 24.39 -5.22
N SER A 36 1.91 24.09 -4.81
CA SER A 36 2.85 25.06 -4.26
C SER A 36 4.28 24.70 -4.67
N ASP A 37 5.17 25.69 -4.72
CA ASP A 37 6.60 25.46 -4.94
C ASP A 37 7.30 24.99 -3.65
N ASP A 38 6.65 25.11 -2.47
CA ASP A 38 7.11 24.64 -1.17
C ASP A 38 6.08 23.66 -0.59
N ASP A 39 5.64 23.80 0.66
CA ASP A 39 4.73 22.84 1.30
C ASP A 39 3.27 22.99 0.87
N LEU A 40 2.55 21.86 0.79
CA LEU A 40 1.11 21.83 0.67
C LEU A 40 0.51 21.22 1.94
N ILE A 41 -0.30 22.00 2.67
CA ILE A 41 -0.83 21.62 3.97
C ILE A 41 -2.36 21.64 3.97
N LEU A 42 -2.97 20.49 4.18
CA LEU A 42 -4.39 20.36 4.48
C LEU A 42 -4.59 20.34 6.00
N ASN A 43 -5.19 21.39 6.54
CA ASN A 43 -5.47 21.46 7.99
C ASN A 43 -6.66 20.55 8.35
N THR A 44 -6.83 20.20 9.62
CA THR A 44 -7.91 19.33 10.16
C THR A 44 -9.32 19.63 9.61
N ALA A 45 -9.64 20.90 9.32
CA ALA A 45 -10.93 21.29 8.77
C ALA A 45 -10.98 21.24 7.22
N ALA A 46 -9.87 20.96 6.56
CA ALA A 46 -9.83 20.91 5.11
C ALA A 46 -10.50 19.61 4.60
N GLN A 47 -11.49 19.79 3.76
CA GLN A 47 -12.18 18.71 3.08
C GLN A 47 -12.24 19.06 1.59
N ILE A 48 -11.63 18.24 0.75
CA ILE A 48 -11.71 18.39 -0.71
C ILE A 48 -12.62 17.27 -1.19
N THR A 49 -13.82 17.65 -1.67
CA THR A 49 -14.84 16.64 -1.99
C THR A 49 -15.43 16.86 -3.38
N GLY A 50 -15.58 15.76 -4.13
CA GLY A 50 -16.44 15.72 -5.31
C GLY A 50 -17.92 15.68 -4.90
N GLU A 51 -18.82 16.18 -5.73
CA GLU A 51 -20.25 15.97 -5.54
C GLU A 51 -20.64 14.52 -5.81
N ALA A 52 -21.69 14.04 -5.15
CA ALA A 52 -22.22 12.69 -5.33
C ALA A 52 -22.50 12.38 -6.80
N GLY A 53 -21.90 11.32 -7.33
CA GLY A 53 -21.99 10.91 -8.72
C GLY A 53 -21.02 11.63 -9.67
N SER A 54 -20.14 12.50 -9.16
CA SER A 54 -19.06 13.10 -9.93
C SER A 54 -17.87 12.13 -10.10
N SER A 55 -17.00 12.45 -11.04
CA SER A 55 -15.70 11.78 -11.24
C SER A 55 -14.58 12.82 -11.33
N ALA A 56 -14.63 13.83 -10.45
CA ALA A 56 -13.64 14.88 -10.39
C ALA A 56 -12.27 14.30 -9.98
N ASP A 57 -11.26 14.54 -10.79
CA ASP A 57 -9.89 14.21 -10.39
C ASP A 57 -9.38 15.25 -9.38
N ILE A 58 -8.64 14.81 -8.38
CA ILE A 58 -8.02 15.68 -7.37
C ILE A 58 -6.52 15.50 -7.43
N ILE A 59 -5.80 16.60 -7.66
CA ILE A 59 -4.35 16.61 -7.83
C ILE A 59 -3.76 17.57 -6.81
N LEU A 60 -2.89 17.05 -5.95
CA LEU A 60 -2.18 17.80 -4.92
C LEU A 60 -0.67 17.71 -5.18
N ILE A 61 0.01 18.85 -5.31
CA ILE A 61 1.43 18.92 -5.65
C ILE A 61 2.15 19.86 -4.68
N ALA A 62 3.14 19.35 -3.97
CA ALA A 62 4.16 20.12 -3.26
C ALA A 62 5.49 20.00 -4.01
N ASP A 63 6.33 21.04 -3.96
CA ASP A 63 7.56 21.18 -4.77
C ASP A 63 7.26 21.17 -6.30
N GLN A 64 6.35 22.05 -6.73
CA GLN A 64 5.99 22.15 -8.14
C GLN A 64 7.15 22.66 -9.02
N ASP A 65 8.02 23.50 -8.48
CA ASP A 65 9.17 24.05 -9.21
C ASP A 65 10.35 23.05 -9.29
N GLY A 66 10.28 21.94 -8.55
CA GLY A 66 11.29 20.87 -8.55
C GLY A 66 12.63 21.28 -7.92
N ASN A 67 12.62 22.22 -6.97
CA ASN A 67 13.83 22.68 -6.30
C ASN A 67 14.34 21.68 -5.25
N GLY A 68 13.55 20.66 -4.90
CA GLY A 68 13.91 19.57 -4.01
C GLY A 68 13.44 19.77 -2.57
N THR A 69 12.57 20.75 -2.32
CA THR A 69 11.94 21.00 -1.02
C THR A 69 10.43 21.10 -1.20
N GLY A 70 9.64 20.47 -0.37
CA GLY A 70 8.18 20.53 -0.39
C GLY A 70 7.56 19.22 0.07
N ALA A 71 6.94 19.28 1.24
CA ALA A 71 6.18 18.20 1.85
C ALA A 71 4.68 18.38 1.58
N LEU A 72 3.96 17.26 1.49
CA LEU A 72 2.52 17.26 1.46
C LEU A 72 2.00 16.74 2.81
N THR A 73 1.38 17.62 3.58
CA THR A 73 0.87 17.27 4.91
C THR A 73 -0.65 17.31 4.94
N MET A 74 -1.28 16.18 5.14
CA MET A 74 -2.66 16.09 5.55
C MET A 74 -2.70 15.93 7.08
N THR A 75 -3.21 16.97 7.76
CA THR A 75 -3.38 16.89 9.22
C THR A 75 -4.52 15.93 9.55
N ASP A 76 -4.38 15.15 10.60
CA ASP A 76 -5.42 14.24 11.07
C ASP A 76 -6.82 14.91 11.11
N GLY A 77 -7.82 14.21 10.55
CA GLY A 77 -9.18 14.72 10.34
C GLY A 77 -9.40 15.49 9.03
N SER A 78 -8.36 15.73 8.21
CA SER A 78 -8.55 16.22 6.83
C SER A 78 -8.98 15.08 5.89
N LEU A 79 -9.70 15.44 4.82
CA LEU A 79 -10.28 14.46 3.88
C LEU A 79 -10.12 14.92 2.43
N VAL A 80 -9.75 13.97 1.57
CA VAL A 80 -9.83 14.11 0.12
C VAL A 80 -10.73 12.99 -0.42
N ASP A 81 -11.90 13.34 -0.94
CA ASP A 81 -12.87 12.40 -1.50
C ASP A 81 -13.20 12.78 -2.96
N ALA A 82 -12.69 11.99 -3.89
CA ALA A 82 -12.93 12.17 -5.32
C ALA A 82 -14.16 11.42 -5.83
N VAL A 83 -14.92 10.74 -4.94
CA VAL A 83 -16.08 9.90 -5.26
C VAL A 83 -15.73 8.76 -6.24
N ALA A 84 -15.52 9.07 -7.52
CA ALA A 84 -15.12 8.10 -8.55
C ALA A 84 -13.93 8.57 -9.42
N GLY A 85 -13.41 9.77 -9.18
CA GLY A 85 -12.24 10.30 -9.86
C GLY A 85 -10.93 9.70 -9.34
N ILE A 86 -9.82 10.13 -9.93
CA ILE A 86 -8.47 9.76 -9.52
C ILE A 86 -7.99 10.76 -8.47
N ILE A 87 -7.29 10.26 -7.44
CA ILE A 87 -6.55 11.10 -6.50
C ILE A 87 -5.05 10.95 -6.79
N THR A 88 -4.37 12.07 -7.00
CA THR A 88 -2.92 12.09 -7.23
C THR A 88 -2.25 13.04 -6.24
N LEU A 89 -1.31 12.52 -5.45
CA LEU A 89 -0.48 13.26 -4.53
C LEU A 89 0.98 13.16 -4.97
N ILE A 90 1.65 14.30 -5.06
CA ILE A 90 3.08 14.38 -5.45
C ILE A 90 3.78 15.32 -4.49
N ALA A 91 4.89 14.87 -3.91
CA ALA A 91 5.80 15.68 -3.12
C ALA A 91 7.25 15.26 -3.37
N THR A 92 8.19 16.13 -3.09
CA THR A 92 9.60 15.74 -3.05
C THR A 92 9.95 15.20 -1.69
N GLU A 93 9.56 15.85 -0.62
CA GLU A 93 9.76 15.38 0.76
C GLU A 93 8.63 14.42 1.21
N ASP A 94 8.35 14.36 2.50
CA ASP A 94 7.36 13.42 3.03
C ASP A 94 5.93 13.72 2.57
N VAL A 95 5.15 12.66 2.39
CA VAL A 95 3.70 12.72 2.25
C VAL A 95 3.09 12.14 3.53
N SER A 96 2.45 12.99 4.31
CA SER A 96 1.70 12.59 5.51
C SER A 96 0.22 12.51 5.17
N LEU A 97 -0.39 11.34 5.36
CA LEU A 97 -1.76 11.05 4.97
C LEU A 97 -2.71 11.11 6.14
N ALA A 98 -3.92 11.65 5.93
CA ALA A 98 -5.05 11.45 6.81
C ALA A 98 -6.07 10.54 6.10
N GLN A 99 -6.97 11.07 5.28
CA GLN A 99 -7.96 10.21 4.63
C GLN A 99 -8.13 10.53 3.13
N LEU A 100 -7.97 9.51 2.29
CA LEU A 100 -8.20 9.55 0.84
C LEU A 100 -9.31 8.55 0.49
N ILE A 101 -10.38 9.00 -0.16
CA ILE A 101 -11.51 8.16 -0.54
C ILE A 101 -11.82 8.32 -2.03
N THR A 102 -11.91 7.20 -2.74
CA THR A 102 -12.44 7.14 -4.10
C THR A 102 -12.85 5.70 -4.46
N THR A 103 -13.75 5.54 -5.40
CA THR A 103 -13.94 4.22 -6.05
C THR A 103 -13.01 4.03 -7.25
N GLY A 104 -12.19 5.04 -7.58
CA GLY A 104 -11.19 5.02 -8.63
C GLY A 104 -9.81 4.58 -8.14
N HIS A 105 -8.78 5.20 -8.66
CA HIS A 105 -7.37 4.93 -8.36
C HIS A 105 -6.76 6.05 -7.51
N VAL A 106 -5.90 5.68 -6.56
CA VAL A 106 -5.05 6.62 -5.83
C VAL A 106 -3.60 6.41 -6.22
N SER A 107 -2.89 7.50 -6.53
CA SER A 107 -1.45 7.51 -6.81
C SER A 107 -0.74 8.48 -5.89
N ILE A 108 0.27 8.01 -5.16
CA ILE A 108 1.04 8.81 -4.19
C ILE A 108 2.52 8.66 -4.49
N THR A 109 3.21 9.78 -4.63
CA THR A 109 4.65 9.80 -4.89
C THR A 109 5.36 10.76 -3.95
N SER A 110 6.38 10.26 -3.25
CA SER A 110 7.37 11.02 -2.50
C SER A 110 8.75 10.72 -3.09
N SER A 111 9.37 11.69 -3.76
CA SER A 111 10.57 11.42 -4.57
C SER A 111 11.87 11.39 -3.76
N ALA A 112 11.91 11.96 -2.55
CA ALA A 112 13.05 11.95 -1.65
C ALA A 112 12.69 11.58 -0.19
N GLY A 113 11.40 11.63 0.18
CA GLY A 113 10.89 11.33 1.52
C GLY A 113 10.13 10.01 1.62
N SER A 114 9.30 9.92 2.64
CA SER A 114 8.46 8.79 3.00
C SER A 114 6.98 9.08 2.77
N ILE A 115 6.16 8.04 2.73
CA ILE A 115 4.70 8.12 2.80
C ILE A 115 4.32 7.58 4.18
N ILE A 116 3.74 8.41 5.03
CA ILE A 116 3.46 8.11 6.43
C ILE A 116 2.01 8.40 6.78
N ASP A 117 1.46 7.67 7.72
CA ASP A 117 0.17 7.98 8.31
C ASP A 117 0.30 9.19 9.26
N ALA A 118 -0.67 10.11 9.22
CA ALA A 118 -0.71 11.32 10.05
C ALA A 118 -1.38 11.09 11.42
N GLY A 119 -2.06 9.97 11.64
CA GLY A 119 -2.68 9.63 12.91
C GLY A 119 -3.82 8.61 12.82
N ASP A 120 -3.99 7.86 13.91
CA ASP A 120 -4.95 6.76 14.06
C ASP A 120 -6.38 7.26 14.32
N THR A 121 -7.14 7.61 13.31
CA THR A 121 -8.58 7.92 13.49
C THR A 121 -9.47 6.68 13.48
N GLY A 122 -8.91 5.51 13.20
CA GLY A 122 -9.62 4.22 13.14
C GLY A 122 -10.29 3.92 11.80
N ASP A 123 -10.21 4.82 10.83
CA ASP A 123 -10.62 4.61 9.44
C ASP A 123 -9.36 4.47 8.55
N PRO A 124 -9.38 3.69 7.47
CA PRO A 124 -8.23 3.56 6.57
C PRO A 124 -7.81 4.90 5.96
N ASP A 125 -6.49 5.17 5.90
CA ASP A 125 -5.93 6.34 5.24
C ASP A 125 -6.27 6.39 3.75
N VAL A 126 -6.32 5.21 3.12
CA VAL A 126 -6.66 5.11 1.69
C VAL A 126 -7.76 4.09 1.48
N GLN A 127 -8.91 4.54 0.97
CA GLN A 127 -9.97 3.68 0.49
C GLN A 127 -10.15 3.89 -1.02
N ALA A 128 -9.80 2.87 -1.83
CA ALA A 128 -9.82 2.96 -3.29
C ALA A 128 -10.00 1.58 -3.96
N ALA A 129 -10.28 1.55 -5.27
CA ALA A 129 -10.21 0.30 -6.03
C ALA A 129 -8.77 -0.17 -6.21
N ALA A 130 -7.83 0.77 -6.42
CA ALA A 130 -6.42 0.47 -6.57
C ALA A 130 -5.55 1.58 -5.98
N LEU A 131 -4.39 1.20 -5.42
CA LEU A 131 -3.39 2.11 -4.89
C LEU A 131 -2.05 1.87 -5.57
N THR A 132 -1.41 2.96 -5.98
CA THR A 132 0.00 2.98 -6.37
C THR A 132 0.75 3.93 -5.46
N VAL A 133 1.76 3.44 -4.76
CA VAL A 133 2.63 4.25 -3.90
C VAL A 133 4.08 4.13 -4.34
N SER A 134 4.81 5.25 -4.31
CA SER A 134 6.24 5.29 -4.59
C SER A 134 6.93 6.26 -3.63
N ALA A 135 7.84 5.77 -2.79
CA ALA A 135 8.60 6.56 -1.85
C ALA A 135 10.10 6.28 -1.98
N ALA A 136 10.94 7.31 -1.89
CA ALA A 136 12.39 7.10 -1.75
C ALA A 136 12.75 6.61 -0.34
N GLY A 137 11.98 7.01 0.66
CA GLY A 137 12.02 6.52 2.04
C GLY A 137 11.11 5.30 2.26
N SER A 138 10.38 5.26 3.37
CA SER A 138 9.44 4.21 3.73
C SER A 138 8.01 4.49 3.25
N VAL A 139 7.20 3.42 3.23
CA VAL A 139 5.74 3.48 3.16
C VAL A 139 5.21 2.87 4.44
N GLY A 140 4.60 3.68 5.29
CA GLY A 140 4.27 3.29 6.66
C GLY A 140 5.51 3.06 7.53
N THR A 141 5.30 2.63 8.76
CA THR A 141 6.34 2.20 9.70
C THR A 141 5.84 1.01 10.53
N ASP A 142 6.75 0.22 11.11
CA ASP A 142 6.44 -0.90 12.00
C ASP A 142 5.51 -0.55 13.19
N THR A 143 5.58 0.69 13.67
CA THR A 143 4.75 1.17 14.79
C THR A 143 3.53 1.98 14.35
N ASN A 144 3.46 2.34 13.10
CA ASN A 144 2.38 3.11 12.49
C ASN A 144 2.31 2.71 11.00
N PRO A 145 1.77 1.52 10.68
CA PRO A 145 1.62 1.07 9.31
C PRO A 145 0.63 1.96 8.57
N LEU A 146 0.73 1.99 7.25
CA LEU A 146 -0.28 2.67 6.43
C LEU A 146 -1.54 1.79 6.36
N GLU A 147 -2.65 2.26 6.91
CA GLU A 147 -3.93 1.57 6.85
C GLU A 147 -4.62 1.82 5.51
N ILE A 148 -4.93 0.75 4.81
CA ILE A 148 -5.58 0.85 3.50
C ILE A 148 -6.80 -0.09 3.38
N LYS A 149 -7.67 0.24 2.46
CA LYS A 149 -8.77 -0.62 2.02
C LYS A 149 -8.83 -0.58 0.50
N VAL A 150 -8.03 -1.42 -0.14
CA VAL A 150 -7.91 -1.46 -1.59
C VAL A 150 -7.94 -2.89 -2.12
N ALA A 151 -8.43 -3.07 -3.36
CA ALA A 151 -8.42 -4.39 -4.00
C ALA A 151 -7.09 -4.69 -4.72
N GLN A 152 -6.30 -3.67 -5.09
CA GLN A 152 -5.04 -3.83 -5.80
C GLN A 152 -3.98 -2.86 -5.28
N LEU A 153 -2.75 -3.36 -5.09
CA LEU A 153 -1.61 -2.57 -4.63
C LEU A 153 -0.42 -2.72 -5.57
N THR A 154 0.16 -1.58 -5.92
CA THR A 154 1.51 -1.46 -6.48
C THR A 154 2.32 -0.58 -5.53
N ALA A 155 3.44 -1.06 -5.02
CA ALA A 155 4.24 -0.29 -4.08
C ALA A 155 5.74 -0.37 -4.40
N ALA A 156 6.40 0.79 -4.33
CA ALA A 156 7.85 0.91 -4.41
C ALA A 156 8.36 1.76 -3.24
N SER A 157 9.37 1.27 -2.54
CA SER A 157 10.02 1.96 -1.43
C SER A 157 11.53 1.80 -1.48
N GLY A 158 12.25 2.86 -1.14
CA GLY A 158 13.71 2.80 -1.00
C GLY A 158 14.15 2.10 0.30
N THR A 159 13.28 1.98 1.29
CA THR A 159 13.59 1.37 2.60
C THR A 159 12.58 0.28 2.97
N THR A 160 11.51 0.58 3.68
CA THR A 160 10.54 -0.41 4.17
C THR A 160 9.12 -0.15 3.64
N ILE A 161 8.31 -1.19 3.64
CA ILE A 161 6.87 -1.11 3.38
C ILE A 161 6.16 -1.80 4.54
N ASP A 162 5.33 -1.05 5.26
CA ASP A 162 4.55 -1.52 6.39
C ASP A 162 3.08 -1.12 6.17
N ILE A 163 2.22 -2.07 5.85
CA ILE A 163 0.84 -1.84 5.40
C ILE A 163 -0.13 -2.81 6.08
N VAL A 164 -1.28 -2.27 6.49
CA VAL A 164 -2.44 -3.07 6.90
C VAL A 164 -3.57 -2.83 5.90
N ASN A 165 -4.04 -3.87 5.22
CA ASN A 165 -5.17 -3.79 4.30
C ASN A 165 -6.43 -4.44 4.88
N THR A 166 -7.47 -3.66 5.00
CA THR A 166 -8.78 -4.21 5.36
C THR A 166 -9.42 -4.92 4.17
N GLY A 167 -9.41 -6.25 4.20
CA GLY A 167 -10.02 -7.11 3.16
C GLY A 167 -9.00 -7.83 2.28
N GLU A 168 -9.49 -8.36 1.17
CA GLU A 168 -8.67 -9.06 0.17
C GLU A 168 -7.80 -8.08 -0.61
N ILE A 169 -6.58 -8.49 -0.97
CA ILE A 169 -5.68 -7.66 -1.77
C ILE A 169 -4.93 -8.45 -2.84
N VAL A 170 -4.79 -7.85 -4.00
CA VAL A 170 -3.94 -8.35 -5.09
C VAL A 170 -2.69 -7.49 -5.21
N LEU A 171 -1.53 -8.07 -4.93
CA LEU A 171 -0.24 -7.42 -5.11
C LEU A 171 0.17 -7.48 -6.58
N LYS A 172 0.25 -6.31 -7.22
CA LYS A 172 0.61 -6.18 -8.65
C LYS A 172 2.10 -6.11 -8.89
N ALA A 173 2.82 -5.26 -8.16
CA ALA A 173 4.26 -5.21 -8.16
C ALA A 173 4.71 -4.57 -6.84
N ILE A 174 5.53 -5.27 -6.08
CA ILE A 174 6.06 -4.76 -4.83
C ILE A 174 7.59 -4.77 -4.92
N THR A 175 8.19 -3.61 -4.71
CA THR A 175 9.65 -3.47 -4.66
C THR A 175 10.02 -2.64 -3.44
N SER A 176 10.88 -3.19 -2.59
CA SER A 176 11.40 -2.49 -1.42
C SER A 176 12.93 -2.59 -1.37
N GLY A 177 13.58 -1.56 -0.86
CA GLY A 177 15.00 -1.61 -0.53
C GLY A 177 15.29 -2.34 0.79
N GLY A 178 14.26 -2.63 1.59
CA GLY A 178 14.34 -3.28 2.89
C GLY A 178 13.14 -4.18 3.17
N ALA A 179 12.74 -4.30 4.43
CA ALA A 179 11.66 -5.18 4.84
C ALA A 179 10.30 -4.78 4.27
N VAL A 180 9.45 -5.78 4.08
CA VAL A 180 8.03 -5.61 3.72
C VAL A 180 7.21 -6.37 4.76
N SER A 181 6.25 -5.68 5.37
CA SER A 181 5.23 -6.23 6.25
C SER A 181 3.86 -5.90 5.69
N LEU A 182 2.99 -6.90 5.58
CA LEU A 182 1.63 -6.73 5.10
C LEU A 182 0.67 -7.63 5.87
N ASP A 183 -0.33 -7.01 6.46
CA ASP A 183 -1.47 -7.68 7.07
C ASP A 183 -2.71 -7.52 6.17
N ALA A 184 -3.45 -8.59 5.93
CA ALA A 184 -4.67 -8.55 5.11
C ALA A 184 -5.58 -9.76 5.40
N SER A 185 -6.84 -9.73 4.91
CA SER A 185 -7.68 -10.93 5.02
C SER A 185 -7.23 -12.02 4.05
N SER A 186 -7.05 -11.71 2.78
CA SER A 186 -6.50 -12.64 1.78
C SER A 186 -5.50 -11.91 0.89
N VAL A 187 -4.42 -12.58 0.51
CA VAL A 187 -3.37 -12.01 -0.34
C VAL A 187 -3.15 -12.85 -1.58
N THR A 188 -3.19 -12.20 -2.74
CA THR A 188 -2.76 -12.78 -4.02
C THR A 188 -1.51 -12.07 -4.54
N ILE A 189 -0.39 -12.76 -4.61
CA ILE A 189 0.84 -12.22 -5.23
C ILE A 189 0.79 -12.52 -6.73
N SER A 190 0.27 -11.58 -7.52
CA SER A 190 0.04 -11.77 -8.96
C SER A 190 1.20 -11.34 -9.85
N SER A 191 2.14 -10.56 -9.32
CA SER A 191 3.36 -10.12 -10.00
C SER A 191 4.55 -10.18 -9.04
N ALA A 192 5.76 -9.87 -9.51
CA ALA A 192 6.98 -10.01 -8.73
C ALA A 192 6.93 -9.15 -7.44
N LEU A 193 7.36 -9.76 -6.34
CA LEU A 193 7.64 -9.11 -5.06
C LEU A 193 9.14 -9.23 -4.77
N ASN A 194 9.80 -8.10 -4.52
CA ASN A 194 11.22 -8.04 -4.24
C ASN A 194 11.50 -7.11 -3.06
N THR A 195 12.16 -7.62 -2.01
CA THR A 195 12.50 -6.83 -0.82
C THR A 195 13.96 -6.35 -0.79
N GLY A 196 14.72 -6.52 -1.88
CA GLY A 196 16.09 -5.97 -1.98
C GLY A 196 17.10 -6.50 -0.96
N GLY A 197 16.75 -7.50 -0.16
CA GLY A 197 17.59 -8.04 0.93
C GLY A 197 16.92 -7.99 2.30
N GLY A 198 15.83 -7.24 2.46
CA GLY A 198 15.01 -7.22 3.65
C GLY A 198 14.12 -8.43 3.79
N SER A 199 13.55 -8.64 4.97
CA SER A 199 12.57 -9.69 5.22
C SER A 199 11.23 -9.41 4.55
N LEU A 200 10.46 -10.45 4.32
CA LEU A 200 9.04 -10.38 3.98
C LEU A 200 8.26 -11.03 5.12
N GLU A 201 7.28 -10.30 5.64
CA GLU A 201 6.29 -10.79 6.59
C GLU A 201 4.89 -10.61 6.00
N LEU A 202 4.12 -11.67 5.93
CA LEU A 202 2.73 -11.68 5.50
C LEU A 202 1.90 -12.31 6.60
N ASP A 203 0.98 -11.54 7.17
CA ASP A 203 -0.02 -12.02 8.12
C ASP A 203 -1.39 -11.97 7.45
N VAL A 204 -1.90 -13.15 7.10
CA VAL A 204 -3.10 -13.31 6.29
C VAL A 204 -4.13 -14.10 7.09
N THR A 205 -5.27 -13.50 7.37
CA THR A 205 -6.28 -14.14 8.21
C THR A 205 -7.11 -15.22 7.49
N ASP A 206 -6.97 -15.33 6.16
CA ASP A 206 -7.68 -16.31 5.31
C ASP A 206 -6.66 -16.94 4.33
N ASP A 207 -6.73 -16.71 3.02
CA ASP A 207 -5.92 -17.40 2.02
C ASP A 207 -4.70 -16.60 1.53
N LEU A 208 -3.57 -17.30 1.36
CA LEU A 208 -2.40 -16.78 0.65
C LEU A 208 -2.20 -17.50 -0.68
N HIS A 209 -2.28 -16.75 -1.78
CA HIS A 209 -2.11 -17.29 -3.13
C HIS A 209 -0.88 -16.71 -3.84
N ILE A 210 0.12 -17.55 -4.14
CA ILE A 210 1.40 -17.15 -4.76
C ILE A 210 1.40 -17.57 -6.23
N ILE A 211 1.12 -16.61 -7.12
CA ILE A 211 1.08 -16.84 -8.58
C ILE A 211 2.41 -16.50 -9.23
N SER A 212 3.16 -15.55 -8.66
CA SER A 212 4.39 -15.02 -9.24
C SER A 212 5.59 -15.22 -8.31
N THR A 213 6.70 -14.56 -8.62
CA THR A 213 7.96 -14.74 -7.89
C THR A 213 8.04 -13.83 -6.68
N VAL A 214 8.51 -14.37 -5.56
CA VAL A 214 8.91 -13.64 -4.36
C VAL A 214 10.42 -13.79 -4.19
N THR A 215 11.14 -12.68 -4.07
CA THR A 215 12.59 -12.67 -3.92
C THR A 215 12.99 -11.72 -2.78
N THR A 216 13.75 -12.20 -1.81
CA THR A 216 14.22 -11.36 -0.70
C THR A 216 15.73 -11.05 -0.75
N GLY A 217 16.49 -11.73 -1.60
CA GLY A 217 17.92 -11.43 -1.76
C GLY A 217 18.78 -11.73 -0.53
N GLY A 218 18.28 -12.47 0.46
CA GLY A 218 18.96 -12.80 1.70
C GLY A 218 18.11 -12.63 2.96
N GLY A 219 17.09 -11.79 2.90
CA GLY A 219 16.10 -11.65 3.98
C GLY A 219 15.22 -12.90 4.13
N SER A 220 14.66 -13.09 5.29
CA SER A 220 13.74 -14.20 5.57
C SER A 220 12.36 -13.94 4.99
N VAL A 221 11.62 -15.02 4.75
CA VAL A 221 10.17 -14.96 4.44
C VAL A 221 9.44 -15.65 5.58
N VAL A 222 8.51 -14.96 6.20
CA VAL A 222 7.54 -15.52 7.14
C VAL A 222 6.16 -15.19 6.56
N ALA A 223 5.39 -16.20 6.26
CA ALA A 223 4.03 -16.04 5.78
C ALA A 223 3.10 -16.98 6.54
N THR A 224 2.11 -16.40 7.18
CA THR A 224 1.06 -17.09 7.91
C THR A 224 -0.27 -16.86 7.20
N ALA A 225 -1.08 -17.89 7.06
CA ALA A 225 -2.43 -17.82 6.55
C ALA A 225 -3.36 -18.56 7.53
N GLY A 226 -4.49 -17.98 7.86
CA GLY A 226 -5.48 -18.62 8.71
C GLY A 226 -6.24 -19.74 8.00
N ASN A 227 -6.07 -19.87 6.68
CA ASN A 227 -6.61 -20.98 5.89
C ASN A 227 -5.49 -21.50 4.94
N ASP A 228 -5.62 -21.37 3.64
CA ASP A 228 -4.76 -22.04 2.69
C ASP A 228 -3.52 -21.23 2.27
N VAL A 229 -2.39 -21.93 2.07
CA VAL A 229 -1.23 -21.41 1.31
C VAL A 229 -1.12 -22.17 0.00
N THR A 230 -1.33 -21.49 -1.11
CA THR A 230 -1.36 -22.10 -2.45
C THR A 230 -0.35 -21.48 -3.40
N PHE A 231 0.35 -22.32 -4.16
CA PHE A 231 1.26 -21.88 -5.22
C PHE A 231 0.72 -22.30 -6.58
N ALA A 232 0.55 -21.34 -7.48
CA ALA A 232 0.36 -21.64 -8.90
C ALA A 232 1.67 -22.21 -9.49
N SER A 233 1.62 -22.82 -10.67
CA SER A 233 2.80 -23.41 -11.34
C SER A 233 3.94 -22.43 -11.63
N THR A 234 3.65 -21.14 -11.65
CA THR A 234 4.62 -20.03 -11.81
C THR A 234 5.05 -19.40 -10.49
N GLY A 235 4.40 -19.78 -9.38
CA GLY A 235 4.67 -19.25 -8.05
C GLY A 235 5.99 -19.76 -7.50
N SER A 236 6.81 -18.88 -6.95
CA SER A 236 8.05 -19.27 -6.31
C SER A 236 8.49 -18.30 -5.22
N ILE A 237 9.19 -18.81 -4.21
CA ILE A 237 9.87 -18.02 -3.19
C ILE A 237 11.35 -18.33 -3.23
N THR A 238 12.19 -17.29 -3.27
CA THR A 238 13.66 -17.41 -3.25
C THR A 238 14.26 -16.41 -2.27
N THR A 239 15.04 -16.89 -1.27
CA THR A 239 15.64 -16.02 -0.24
C THR A 239 17.15 -15.86 -0.32
N ALA A 240 17.86 -16.69 -1.08
CA ALA A 240 19.33 -16.66 -1.21
C ALA A 240 20.07 -16.78 0.15
N GLY A 241 19.53 -17.50 1.11
CA GLY A 241 20.14 -17.76 2.42
C GLY A 241 19.25 -17.42 3.62
N GLY A 242 18.20 -16.63 3.42
CA GLY A 242 17.21 -16.35 4.47
C GLY A 242 16.34 -17.55 4.80
N VAL A 243 15.81 -17.57 6.01
CA VAL A 243 14.86 -18.59 6.46
C VAL A 243 13.52 -18.41 5.71
N ILE A 244 12.85 -19.51 5.38
CA ILE A 244 11.49 -19.50 4.85
C ILE A 244 10.59 -20.27 5.83
N VAL A 245 9.55 -19.61 6.29
CA VAL A 245 8.50 -20.20 7.13
C VAL A 245 7.17 -19.94 6.44
N LEU A 246 6.45 -21.01 6.09
CA LEU A 246 5.10 -20.93 5.54
C LEU A 246 4.19 -21.75 6.44
N ARG A 247 3.09 -21.12 6.86
CA ARG A 247 2.08 -21.75 7.71
C ARG A 247 0.71 -21.58 7.07
N ALA A 248 -0.02 -22.67 6.96
CA ALA A 248 -1.42 -22.69 6.61
C ALA A 248 -2.20 -23.10 7.85
N ASP A 249 -3.31 -22.42 8.13
CA ASP A 249 -4.07 -22.58 9.37
C ASP A 249 -3.21 -22.30 10.63
N ASP A 250 -2.93 -21.02 10.81
CA ASP A 250 -2.15 -20.54 11.97
C ASP A 250 -3.04 -19.96 13.08
N ASP A 251 -4.35 -20.25 13.03
CA ASP A 251 -5.27 -19.79 14.08
C ASP A 251 -5.19 -20.61 15.37
N GLU A 252 -4.35 -21.67 15.37
CA GLU A 252 -4.01 -22.53 16.51
C GLU A 252 -5.25 -23.20 17.19
N ASP A 253 -6.40 -23.23 16.49
CA ASP A 253 -7.62 -23.78 17.08
C ASP A 253 -7.63 -25.30 17.13
N SER A 254 -6.76 -25.96 16.36
CA SER A 254 -6.56 -27.41 16.31
C SER A 254 -7.86 -28.18 16.05
N ASP A 255 -8.79 -27.57 15.33
CA ASP A 255 -10.11 -28.18 15.06
C ASP A 255 -10.02 -29.28 13.99
N GLY A 256 -8.88 -29.38 13.29
CA GLY A 256 -8.61 -30.39 12.26
C GLY A 256 -9.40 -30.17 10.97
N SER A 257 -9.88 -28.95 10.76
CA SER A 257 -10.62 -28.54 9.56
C SER A 257 -9.94 -27.40 8.79
N GLY A 258 -8.69 -27.15 9.08
CA GLY A 258 -7.94 -26.01 8.56
C GLY A 258 -7.14 -26.26 7.31
N GLY A 259 -6.34 -25.27 7.02
CA GLY A 259 -5.68 -24.99 5.77
C GLY A 259 -4.73 -26.04 5.26
N VAL A 260 -4.62 -26.07 3.95
CA VAL A 260 -3.66 -26.90 3.23
C VAL A 260 -2.53 -26.05 2.66
N LEU A 261 -1.33 -26.61 2.59
CA LEU A 261 -0.23 -26.04 1.85
C LEU A 261 -0.05 -26.80 0.55
N THR A 262 -0.44 -26.20 -0.58
CA THR A 262 -0.41 -26.87 -1.87
C THR A 262 0.52 -26.14 -2.85
N MET A 263 1.46 -26.86 -3.45
CA MET A 263 2.36 -26.35 -4.47
C MET A 263 2.07 -27.06 -5.80
N ALA A 264 1.57 -26.30 -6.80
CA ALA A 264 1.36 -26.84 -8.14
C ALA A 264 2.69 -27.26 -8.79
N ASP A 265 2.64 -28.27 -9.66
CA ASP A 265 3.81 -28.71 -10.41
C ASP A 265 4.45 -27.54 -11.21
N GLY A 266 5.75 -27.37 -11.04
CA GLY A 266 6.50 -26.22 -11.59
C GLY A 266 6.79 -25.10 -10.59
N SER A 267 6.06 -25.02 -9.50
CA SER A 267 6.35 -24.06 -8.42
C SER A 267 7.57 -24.48 -7.58
N GLY A 268 8.07 -23.56 -6.72
CA GLY A 268 9.22 -23.89 -5.90
C GLY A 268 9.52 -22.94 -4.75
N VAL A 269 10.11 -23.49 -3.70
CA VAL A 269 10.64 -22.75 -2.57
C VAL A 269 12.13 -23.02 -2.45
N VAL A 270 12.94 -21.96 -2.51
CA VAL A 270 14.41 -22.03 -2.57
C VAL A 270 15.00 -21.11 -1.50
N SER A 271 15.57 -21.66 -0.46
CA SER A 271 16.21 -20.88 0.60
C SER A 271 17.74 -20.71 0.38
N GLY A 272 18.34 -21.54 -0.48
CA GLY A 272 19.79 -21.65 -0.58
C GLY A 272 20.38 -22.34 0.65
N SER A 273 20.99 -21.58 1.57
CA SER A 273 21.52 -22.13 2.83
C SER A 273 20.59 -21.95 4.03
N GLY A 274 19.47 -21.27 3.87
CA GLY A 274 18.51 -21.05 4.95
C GLY A 274 17.64 -22.28 5.24
N GLN A 275 17.02 -22.31 6.39
CA GLN A 275 16.05 -23.33 6.74
C GLN A 275 14.73 -23.07 6.01
N ILE A 276 14.06 -24.15 5.59
CA ILE A 276 12.66 -24.12 5.12
C ILE A 276 11.82 -24.85 6.17
N THR A 277 10.78 -24.18 6.65
CA THR A 277 9.76 -24.74 7.54
C THR A 277 8.41 -24.57 6.86
N LEU A 278 7.70 -25.67 6.69
CA LEU A 278 6.33 -25.71 6.19
C LEU A 278 5.45 -26.34 7.26
N SER A 279 4.34 -25.74 7.58
CA SER A 279 3.32 -26.30 8.47
C SER A 279 1.93 -26.07 7.89
N ALA A 280 1.04 -27.00 8.14
CA ALA A 280 -0.38 -26.93 7.83
C ALA A 280 -1.14 -27.83 8.80
N ASP A 281 -2.37 -27.51 9.15
CA ASP A 281 -3.21 -28.43 9.91
C ASP A 281 -3.74 -29.56 9.00
N GLY A 282 -4.01 -29.25 7.73
CA GLY A 282 -4.36 -30.22 6.70
C GLY A 282 -3.15 -30.82 5.96
N ASP A 283 -3.33 -31.13 4.70
CA ASP A 283 -2.30 -31.76 3.87
C ASP A 283 -1.21 -30.77 3.43
N ILE A 284 0.03 -31.26 3.33
CA ILE A 284 1.15 -30.55 2.72
C ILE A 284 1.55 -31.27 1.43
N ASP A 285 1.26 -30.66 0.27
CA ASP A 285 1.65 -31.15 -1.05
C ASP A 285 2.72 -30.24 -1.64
N VAL A 286 3.93 -30.76 -1.83
CA VAL A 286 5.11 -29.99 -2.24
C VAL A 286 5.62 -30.38 -3.61
N ALA A 287 5.89 -29.42 -4.47
CA ALA A 287 6.50 -29.63 -5.78
C ALA A 287 8.04 -29.64 -5.67
N ARG A 288 8.64 -28.52 -5.20
CA ARG A 288 10.09 -28.38 -5.13
C ARG A 288 10.56 -27.59 -3.91
N LEU A 289 11.49 -28.16 -3.15
CA LEU A 289 12.22 -27.48 -2.06
C LEU A 289 13.73 -27.57 -2.33
N VAL A 290 14.47 -26.44 -2.16
CA VAL A 290 15.94 -26.39 -2.36
C VAL A 290 16.62 -25.47 -1.35
#